data_7301e3faccf9ed2506d807f016a44cdb
#
_entry.id   7301e3faccf9ed2506d807f016a44cdb
#
_cell.length_a   1.000
_cell.length_b   1.000
_cell.length_c   1.000
_cell.angle_alpha   90.00
_cell.angle_beta   90.00
_cell.angle_gamma   90.00
#
_symmetry.space_group_name_H-M   'P 1'
#
loop_
_entity.id
_entity.type
_entity.pdbx_description
1 polymer ?
#
loop_
_entity_poly.entity_id
_entity_poly.type
_entity_poly.pdbx_seq_one_letter_code
_entity_poly.pdbx_strand_id
1 'polypeptide(L)'
;PGVTYHYTATCYGYVGVSADYTAPTADAVVPVSLTPAPDSTRQELDAAWPGFRLDENNNGVVDASVPTRDSEAMLSWATQLGEGYSADACGCPILVDGCLYTYAKSTLYKVDAVSGEVLATGAMDHKSSFAINTPTYAEGMIFVGLSDGAVQAFDAVTLRPLWIYRDPLKGQPNCPIVYHDGYIYTGFWNGETLDANYVCLSVTDEDPTRANESKLASWTYTARGGFYWAGAYVTDNAVVVPTDDGENGYITGYARLLSLDPKTGFLRDSVTMPYPGDLRSAVTYDGGTCYFTSKGGYFYA
;
A
#
# COMPACT_ATOMS: atom_id res chain seq x y z
N PRO A 1 28.74 -1.30 -27.79
CA PRO A 1 28.35 -0.24 -28.70
C PRO A 1 27.06 -0.61 -29.45
N GLY A 2 26.14 0.36 -29.60
CA GLY A 2 24.87 0.14 -30.32
C GLY A 2 23.82 -0.66 -29.57
N VAL A 3 24.01 -1.03 -28.31
CA VAL A 3 22.97 -1.66 -27.47
C VAL A 3 22.11 -0.56 -26.86
N THR A 4 20.80 -0.71 -26.98
CA THR A 4 19.84 0.20 -26.35
C THR A 4 19.45 -0.34 -24.97
N TYR A 5 19.56 0.51 -23.96
CA TYR A 5 19.16 0.27 -22.59
C TYR A 5 17.93 1.13 -22.26
N HIS A 6 16.95 0.55 -21.61
CA HIS A 6 15.89 1.32 -20.99
C HIS A 6 16.32 1.69 -19.58
N TYR A 7 16.25 2.97 -19.23
CA TYR A 7 16.56 3.43 -17.87
C TYR A 7 15.38 4.16 -17.25
N THR A 8 15.32 4.11 -15.93
CA THR A 8 14.38 4.84 -15.10
C THR A 8 15.15 5.62 -14.04
N ALA A 9 14.84 6.89 -13.88
CA ALA A 9 15.41 7.75 -12.84
C ALA A 9 14.28 8.25 -11.94
N THR A 10 14.43 8.07 -10.63
CA THR A 10 13.46 8.51 -9.62
C THR A 10 14.17 9.26 -8.50
N CYS A 11 13.49 10.24 -7.92
CA CYS A 11 13.92 10.94 -6.73
C CYS A 11 12.69 11.36 -5.93
N TYR A 12 12.74 11.22 -4.61
CA TYR A 12 11.67 11.67 -3.72
C TYR A 12 11.39 13.16 -3.91
N GLY A 13 10.14 13.56 -4.08
CA GLY A 13 9.72 14.93 -4.37
C GLY A 13 9.83 15.34 -5.84
N TYR A 14 10.13 14.42 -6.75
CA TYR A 14 10.23 14.71 -8.19
C TYR A 14 9.44 13.69 -9.01
N VAL A 15 8.98 14.12 -10.19
CA VAL A 15 8.37 13.24 -11.19
C VAL A 15 9.44 12.33 -11.78
N GLY A 16 9.20 11.02 -11.77
CA GLY A 16 10.12 10.03 -12.34
C GLY A 16 10.17 10.11 -13.86
N VAL A 17 11.31 9.76 -14.44
CA VAL A 17 11.56 9.77 -15.89
C VAL A 17 12.01 8.39 -16.35
N SER A 18 11.43 7.90 -17.46
CA SER A 18 11.89 6.71 -18.16
C SER A 18 12.23 7.06 -19.60
N ALA A 19 13.37 6.55 -20.08
CA ALA A 19 13.79 6.75 -21.47
C ALA A 19 14.71 5.63 -21.95
N ASP A 20 14.87 5.53 -23.27
CA ASP A 20 15.81 4.64 -23.90
C ASP A 20 17.12 5.37 -24.19
N TYR A 21 18.24 4.68 -23.97
CA TYR A 21 19.58 5.16 -24.26
C TYR A 21 20.37 4.15 -25.06
N THR A 22 20.86 4.53 -26.21
CA THR A 22 21.75 3.69 -27.02
C THR A 22 23.22 3.96 -26.68
N ALA A 23 23.90 2.98 -26.13
CA ALA A 23 25.26 3.11 -25.68
C ALA A 23 26.23 3.42 -26.85
N PRO A 24 27.05 4.48 -26.77
CA PRO A 24 28.11 4.75 -27.76
C PRO A 24 29.27 3.75 -27.66
N THR A 25 30.30 3.96 -28.47
CA THR A 25 31.53 3.12 -28.49
C THR A 25 32.48 3.44 -27.32
N ALA A 26 32.26 4.51 -26.60
CA ALA A 26 33.06 4.94 -25.46
C ALA A 26 32.18 5.22 -24.25
N ASP A 27 32.79 5.34 -23.07
CA ASP A 27 32.09 5.74 -21.85
C ASP A 27 31.41 7.08 -22.04
N ALA A 28 30.16 7.19 -21.55
CA ALA A 28 29.37 8.41 -21.64
C ALA A 28 28.57 8.63 -20.35
N VAL A 29 28.40 9.92 -20.01
CA VAL A 29 27.51 10.36 -18.93
C VAL A 29 26.18 10.74 -19.57
N VAL A 30 25.09 10.16 -19.08
CA VAL A 30 23.73 10.52 -19.50
C VAL A 30 23.16 11.51 -18.47
N PRO A 31 23.02 12.79 -18.83
CA PRO A 31 22.39 13.77 -17.93
C PRO A 31 20.87 13.49 -17.88
N VAL A 32 20.32 13.42 -16.68
CA VAL A 32 18.88 13.28 -16.46
C VAL A 32 18.41 14.48 -15.64
N SER A 33 17.39 15.18 -16.14
CA SER A 33 16.72 16.28 -15.42
C SER A 33 15.38 15.78 -14.90
N LEU A 34 15.15 15.94 -13.61
CA LEU A 34 13.86 15.65 -12.97
C LEU A 34 13.10 16.94 -12.69
N THR A 35 11.78 16.91 -12.85
CA THR A 35 10.88 18.03 -12.54
C THR A 35 10.35 17.83 -11.11
N PRO A 36 10.29 18.86 -10.25
CA PRO A 36 9.62 18.76 -8.96
C PRO A 36 8.18 18.26 -9.14
N ALA A 37 7.74 17.35 -8.27
CA ALA A 37 6.35 16.88 -8.28
C ALA A 37 5.43 18.06 -7.92
N PRO A 38 4.32 18.28 -8.67
CA PRO A 38 3.35 19.31 -8.31
C PRO A 38 2.61 18.93 -7.02
N ASP A 39 2.13 19.93 -6.30
CA ASP A 39 1.24 19.69 -5.17
C ASP A 39 -0.09 19.08 -5.65
N SER A 40 -0.71 18.26 -4.80
CA SER A 40 -2.05 17.74 -5.08
C SER A 40 -3.05 18.90 -5.11
N THR A 41 -3.89 18.93 -6.16
CA THR A 41 -4.97 19.93 -6.31
C THR A 41 -6.35 19.35 -6.04
N ARG A 42 -6.42 18.11 -5.50
CA ARG A 42 -7.69 17.43 -5.26
C ARG A 42 -8.38 17.95 -4.01
N GLN A 43 -9.72 17.80 -4.00
CA GLN A 43 -10.50 18.16 -2.83
C GLN A 43 -10.18 17.20 -1.68
N GLU A 44 -9.74 17.76 -0.56
CA GLU A 44 -9.62 17.03 0.69
C GLU A 44 -11.02 16.71 1.24
N LEU A 45 -11.22 15.47 1.68
CA LEU A 45 -12.46 14.97 2.25
C LEU A 45 -12.28 14.62 3.72
N ASP A 46 -13.36 14.68 4.49
CA ASP A 46 -13.35 14.29 5.91
C ASP A 46 -13.25 12.75 6.04
N ALA A 47 -12.10 12.26 6.50
CA ALA A 47 -11.79 10.85 6.57
C ALA A 47 -11.87 10.34 8.01
N ALA A 48 -13.02 9.79 8.39
CA ALA A 48 -13.23 9.20 9.71
C ALA A 48 -12.46 7.89 9.92
N TRP A 49 -12.21 7.12 8.84
CA TRP A 49 -11.42 5.90 8.87
C TRP A 49 -10.69 5.73 7.53
N PRO A 50 -9.55 6.41 7.31
CA PRO A 50 -8.91 6.53 5.99
C PRO A 50 -8.17 5.29 5.51
N GLY A 51 -7.87 4.32 6.36
CA GLY A 51 -7.05 3.18 5.98
C GLY A 51 -7.09 2.02 6.97
N PHE A 52 -6.19 1.09 6.77
CA PHE A 52 -6.04 -0.06 7.65
C PHE A 52 -5.71 0.40 9.08
N ARG A 53 -6.54 -0.02 10.06
CA ARG A 53 -6.41 0.36 11.48
C ARG A 53 -6.28 1.86 11.72
N LEU A 54 -7.02 2.64 10.97
CA LEU A 54 -7.23 4.08 11.10
C LEU A 54 -6.11 4.93 10.49
N ASP A 55 -4.92 4.92 11.05
CA ASP A 55 -3.81 5.82 10.72
C ASP A 55 -2.47 5.08 10.60
N GLU A 56 -1.38 5.82 10.38
CA GLU A 56 -0.01 5.32 10.25
C GLU A 56 0.53 4.66 11.53
N ASN A 57 -0.10 4.84 12.69
CA ASN A 57 0.25 4.15 13.93
C ASN A 57 -0.34 2.75 14.00
N ASN A 58 -1.30 2.42 13.14
CA ASN A 58 -2.02 1.14 13.10
C ASN A 58 -2.65 0.73 14.43
N ASN A 59 -3.06 1.69 15.27
CA ASN A 59 -3.61 1.39 16.60
C ASN A 59 -5.15 1.23 16.61
N GLY A 60 -5.88 1.83 15.64
CA GLY A 60 -7.31 1.63 15.43
C GLY A 60 -8.20 2.05 16.60
N VAL A 61 -7.78 3.01 17.39
CA VAL A 61 -8.51 3.47 18.57
C VAL A 61 -9.35 4.71 18.26
N VAL A 62 -10.66 4.61 18.49
CA VAL A 62 -11.60 5.72 18.35
C VAL A 62 -12.48 5.82 19.59
N ASP A 63 -12.86 7.03 19.94
CA ASP A 63 -13.88 7.27 20.97
C ASP A 63 -15.27 7.22 20.32
N ALA A 64 -15.94 6.08 20.44
CA ALA A 64 -17.25 5.83 19.85
C ALA A 64 -18.14 5.02 20.78
N SER A 65 -19.43 5.37 20.80
CA SER A 65 -20.45 4.57 21.45
C SER A 65 -20.83 3.37 20.57
N VAL A 66 -20.87 2.20 21.19
CA VAL A 66 -21.29 0.95 20.50
C VAL A 66 -22.46 0.32 21.27
N PRO A 67 -23.34 -0.46 20.60
CA PRO A 67 -24.35 -1.25 21.28
C PRO A 67 -23.70 -2.17 22.32
N THR A 68 -24.24 -2.19 23.55
CA THR A 68 -23.73 -3.04 24.63
C THR A 68 -24.61 -4.27 24.88
N ARG A 69 -25.76 -4.35 24.21
CA ARG A 69 -26.70 -5.47 24.27
C ARG A 69 -27.21 -5.84 22.88
N ASP A 70 -27.50 -7.09 22.65
CA ASP A 70 -28.07 -7.59 21.38
C ASP A 70 -29.35 -6.85 21.00
N SER A 71 -30.19 -6.46 22.00
CA SER A 71 -31.42 -5.71 21.76
C SER A 71 -31.24 -4.27 21.28
N GLU A 72 -30.02 -3.74 21.34
CA GLU A 72 -29.65 -2.38 20.88
C GLU A 72 -29.09 -2.41 19.46
N ALA A 73 -28.68 -3.60 18.97
CA ALA A 73 -28.14 -3.78 17.63
C ALA A 73 -29.26 -4.02 16.61
N MET A 74 -29.25 -3.28 15.52
CA MET A 74 -30.17 -3.45 14.40
C MET A 74 -29.42 -3.50 13.08
N LEU A 75 -29.85 -4.39 12.16
CA LEU A 75 -29.42 -4.32 10.77
C LEU A 75 -30.09 -3.12 10.10
N SER A 76 -29.30 -2.12 9.70
CA SER A 76 -29.82 -0.95 9.00
C SER A 76 -30.02 -1.23 7.51
N TRP A 77 -29.07 -1.88 6.88
CA TRP A 77 -29.12 -2.23 5.45
C TRP A 77 -28.17 -3.40 5.13
N ALA A 78 -28.35 -3.97 3.95
CA ALA A 78 -27.45 -4.99 3.39
C ALA A 78 -27.39 -4.81 1.87
N THR A 79 -26.19 -4.66 1.32
CA THR A 79 -25.94 -4.50 -0.11
C THR A 79 -24.94 -5.56 -0.58
N GLN A 80 -25.31 -6.34 -1.59
CA GLN A 80 -24.43 -7.35 -2.15
C GLN A 80 -23.52 -6.73 -3.21
N LEU A 81 -22.21 -6.69 -2.94
CA LEU A 81 -21.19 -6.17 -3.85
C LEU A 81 -20.30 -7.27 -4.44
N GLY A 82 -20.09 -8.33 -3.69
CA GLY A 82 -19.26 -9.47 -4.07
C GLY A 82 -19.84 -10.78 -3.58
N GLU A 83 -19.14 -11.88 -3.86
CA GLU A 83 -19.54 -13.22 -3.42
C GLU A 83 -18.33 -14.15 -3.32
N GLY A 84 -18.49 -15.26 -2.58
CA GLY A 84 -17.50 -16.31 -2.54
C GLY A 84 -16.28 -15.97 -1.69
N TYR A 85 -15.09 -16.30 -2.20
CA TYR A 85 -13.84 -16.31 -1.47
C TYR A 85 -12.75 -15.55 -2.24
N SER A 86 -11.70 -15.10 -1.52
CA SER A 86 -10.56 -14.41 -2.11
C SER A 86 -10.94 -13.08 -2.79
N ALA A 87 -10.43 -12.82 -3.98
CA ALA A 87 -10.63 -11.56 -4.71
C ALA A 87 -12.07 -11.27 -5.16
N ASP A 88 -12.95 -12.25 -5.11
CA ASP A 88 -14.36 -12.08 -5.49
C ASP A 88 -15.24 -11.65 -4.30
N ALA A 89 -14.75 -11.81 -3.05
CA ALA A 89 -15.39 -11.28 -1.86
C ALA A 89 -15.15 -9.76 -1.71
N CYS A 90 -15.93 -9.13 -0.83
CA CYS A 90 -15.71 -7.72 -0.50
C CYS A 90 -14.44 -7.53 0.34
N GLY A 91 -13.65 -6.52 0.00
CA GLY A 91 -12.55 -6.04 0.84
C GLY A 91 -13.06 -5.32 2.10
N CYS A 92 -12.17 -5.13 3.08
CA CYS A 92 -12.48 -4.31 4.25
C CYS A 92 -12.76 -2.86 3.81
N PRO A 93 -13.84 -2.21 4.28
CA PRO A 93 -14.13 -0.84 3.89
C PRO A 93 -13.31 0.18 4.66
N ILE A 94 -13.18 1.37 4.08
CA ILE A 94 -12.81 2.61 4.77
C ILE A 94 -14.02 3.56 4.79
N LEU A 95 -14.00 4.55 5.69
CA LEU A 95 -15.07 5.55 5.85
C LEU A 95 -14.53 6.95 5.61
N VAL A 96 -14.97 7.58 4.52
CA VAL A 96 -14.56 8.91 4.11
C VAL A 96 -15.79 9.70 3.66
N ASP A 97 -15.99 10.89 4.22
CA ASP A 97 -17.08 11.84 3.89
C ASP A 97 -18.47 11.17 3.87
N GLY A 98 -18.76 10.37 4.90
CA GLY A 98 -20.03 9.64 5.03
C GLY A 98 -20.22 8.49 4.03
N CYS A 99 -19.20 8.15 3.26
CA CYS A 99 -19.23 7.06 2.28
C CYS A 99 -18.26 5.94 2.66
N LEU A 100 -18.69 4.70 2.43
CA LEU A 100 -17.82 3.53 2.52
C LEU A 100 -17.17 3.26 1.16
N TYR A 101 -15.87 3.05 1.15
CA TYR A 101 -15.12 2.62 -0.02
C TYR A 101 -14.63 1.19 0.20
N THR A 102 -15.00 0.31 -0.69
CA THR A 102 -14.59 -1.10 -0.69
C THR A 102 -14.49 -1.60 -2.12
N TYR A 103 -13.94 -2.77 -2.31
CA TYR A 103 -13.85 -3.39 -3.63
C TYR A 103 -14.29 -4.85 -3.58
N ALA A 104 -14.76 -5.36 -4.72
CA ALA A 104 -14.98 -6.77 -4.96
C ALA A 104 -14.74 -7.08 -6.45
N LYS A 105 -14.17 -8.25 -6.74
CA LYS A 105 -13.77 -8.59 -8.12
C LYS A 105 -12.79 -7.54 -8.66
N SER A 106 -13.11 -6.91 -9.79
CA SER A 106 -12.34 -5.81 -10.39
C SER A 106 -13.09 -4.47 -10.34
N THR A 107 -13.87 -4.25 -9.29
CA THR A 107 -14.67 -3.04 -9.13
C THR A 107 -14.45 -2.42 -7.75
N LEU A 108 -14.08 -1.14 -7.73
CA LEU A 108 -14.10 -0.28 -6.56
C LEU A 108 -15.49 0.34 -6.41
N TYR A 109 -16.05 0.33 -5.22
CA TYR A 109 -17.38 0.86 -4.90
C TYR A 109 -17.29 2.02 -3.91
N LYS A 110 -18.12 3.05 -4.15
CA LYS A 110 -18.45 4.10 -3.19
C LYS A 110 -19.90 3.89 -2.77
N VAL A 111 -20.14 3.65 -1.49
CA VAL A 111 -21.44 3.30 -0.93
C VAL A 111 -21.83 4.32 0.14
N ASP A 112 -23.03 4.82 0.12
CA ASP A 112 -23.56 5.68 1.19
C ASP A 112 -23.61 4.91 2.50
N ALA A 113 -22.98 5.42 3.55
CA ALA A 113 -22.86 4.72 4.82
C ALA A 113 -24.19 4.60 5.59
N VAL A 114 -25.17 5.43 5.29
CA VAL A 114 -26.47 5.47 5.97
C VAL A 114 -27.49 4.56 5.28
N SER A 115 -27.55 4.60 3.94
CA SER A 115 -28.55 3.87 3.15
C SER A 115 -28.05 2.55 2.56
N GLY A 116 -26.74 2.38 2.40
CA GLY A 116 -26.15 1.26 1.67
C GLY A 116 -26.29 1.36 0.14
N GLU A 117 -26.70 2.52 -0.38
CA GLU A 117 -26.81 2.75 -1.83
C GLU A 117 -25.41 2.86 -2.46
N VAL A 118 -25.21 2.21 -3.61
CA VAL A 118 -23.99 2.37 -4.40
C VAL A 118 -24.06 3.69 -5.18
N LEU A 119 -23.25 4.66 -4.76
CA LEU A 119 -23.23 6.00 -5.34
C LEU A 119 -22.34 6.10 -6.58
N ALA A 120 -21.24 5.33 -6.61
CA ALA A 120 -20.31 5.30 -7.74
C ALA A 120 -19.55 3.98 -7.80
N THR A 121 -19.03 3.67 -8.99
CA THR A 121 -18.13 2.52 -9.21
C THR A 121 -16.92 2.93 -10.03
N GLY A 122 -15.75 2.37 -9.72
CA GLY A 122 -14.51 2.52 -10.48
C GLY A 122 -14.04 1.18 -11.02
N ALA A 123 -13.66 1.13 -12.30
CA ALA A 123 -13.10 -0.07 -12.89
C ALA A 123 -11.62 -0.21 -12.47
N MET A 124 -11.30 -1.27 -11.73
CA MET A 124 -9.93 -1.65 -11.43
C MET A 124 -9.32 -2.35 -12.65
N ASP A 125 -8.03 -2.15 -12.86
CA ASP A 125 -7.29 -2.75 -13.99
C ASP A 125 -7.42 -4.28 -13.98
N HIS A 126 -7.34 -4.88 -12.79
CA HIS A 126 -7.61 -6.30 -12.53
C HIS A 126 -7.93 -6.51 -11.04
N LYS A 127 -8.16 -7.77 -10.64
CA LYS A 127 -8.52 -8.11 -9.25
C LYS A 127 -7.34 -7.93 -8.29
N SER A 128 -7.63 -7.71 -7.02
CA SER A 128 -6.69 -7.98 -5.93
C SER A 128 -6.49 -9.49 -5.74
N SER A 129 -5.42 -9.89 -5.03
CA SER A 129 -5.18 -11.31 -4.72
C SER A 129 -6.15 -11.86 -3.67
N PHE A 130 -6.42 -11.05 -2.64
CA PHE A 130 -7.33 -11.38 -1.54
C PHE A 130 -8.16 -10.15 -1.14
N ALA A 131 -9.36 -10.38 -0.66
CA ALA A 131 -10.27 -9.34 -0.19
C ALA A 131 -9.94 -8.82 1.24
N ILE A 132 -8.79 -9.16 1.77
CA ILE A 132 -8.36 -8.74 3.11
C ILE A 132 -7.68 -7.37 3.13
N ASN A 133 -7.24 -6.87 1.98
CA ASN A 133 -6.62 -5.56 1.90
C ASN A 133 -7.68 -4.47 1.98
N THR A 134 -7.39 -3.48 2.80
CA THR A 134 -8.22 -2.30 2.95
C THR A 134 -7.77 -1.26 1.91
N PRO A 135 -8.68 -0.59 1.19
CA PRO A 135 -8.32 0.63 0.48
C PRO A 135 -7.72 1.65 1.42
N THR A 136 -6.95 2.59 0.89
CA THR A 136 -6.43 3.72 1.67
C THR A 136 -6.85 5.02 1.01
N TYR A 137 -7.32 5.96 1.80
CA TYR A 137 -7.63 7.33 1.37
C TYR A 137 -6.50 8.27 1.77
N ALA A 138 -6.08 9.13 0.86
CA ALA A 138 -5.31 10.33 1.17
C ALA A 138 -5.45 11.36 0.03
N GLU A 139 -5.43 12.63 0.38
CA GLU A 139 -5.39 13.78 -0.55
C GLU A 139 -6.41 13.69 -1.70
N GLY A 140 -7.64 13.33 -1.38
CA GLY A 140 -8.73 13.20 -2.37
C GLY A 140 -8.62 11.98 -3.28
N MET A 141 -7.80 10.99 -2.93
CA MET A 141 -7.59 9.77 -3.70
C MET A 141 -7.86 8.51 -2.91
N ILE A 142 -8.23 7.44 -3.61
CA ILE A 142 -8.35 6.08 -3.06
C ILE A 142 -7.30 5.20 -3.71
N PHE A 143 -6.52 4.50 -2.89
CA PHE A 143 -5.48 3.57 -3.34
C PHE A 143 -5.89 2.13 -3.06
N VAL A 144 -5.70 1.25 -4.04
CA VAL A 144 -6.04 -0.17 -3.96
C VAL A 144 -4.87 -1.02 -4.45
N GLY A 145 -4.49 -2.02 -3.68
CA GLY A 145 -3.52 -3.04 -4.09
C GLY A 145 -4.17 -4.09 -5.00
N LEU A 146 -3.54 -4.37 -6.15
CA LEU A 146 -4.00 -5.35 -7.11
C LEU A 146 -3.00 -6.50 -7.22
N SER A 147 -3.46 -7.67 -7.70
CA SER A 147 -2.56 -8.79 -7.99
C SER A 147 -1.42 -8.39 -8.95
N ASP A 148 -0.45 -9.26 -9.13
CA ASP A 148 0.71 -9.00 -9.99
C ASP A 148 1.52 -7.74 -9.62
N GLY A 149 1.52 -7.37 -8.33
CA GLY A 149 2.35 -6.29 -7.80
C GLY A 149 1.89 -4.90 -8.23
N ALA A 150 0.59 -4.67 -8.41
CA ALA A 150 0.12 -3.36 -8.79
C ALA A 150 -0.52 -2.59 -7.62
N VAL A 151 -0.43 -1.25 -7.70
CA VAL A 151 -1.19 -0.30 -6.87
C VAL A 151 -1.86 0.68 -7.81
N GLN A 152 -3.18 0.83 -7.69
CA GLN A 152 -3.95 1.75 -8.53
C GLN A 152 -4.58 2.84 -7.68
N ALA A 153 -4.53 4.08 -8.19
CA ALA A 153 -5.15 5.25 -7.59
C ALA A 153 -6.41 5.66 -8.33
N PHE A 154 -7.39 6.13 -7.58
CA PHE A 154 -8.67 6.62 -8.06
C PHE A 154 -8.98 7.98 -7.43
N ASP A 155 -9.66 8.84 -8.15
CA ASP A 155 -10.29 10.04 -7.61
C ASP A 155 -11.38 9.64 -6.61
N ALA A 156 -11.33 10.15 -5.38
CA ALA A 156 -12.24 9.74 -4.31
C ALA A 156 -13.70 10.19 -4.53
N VAL A 157 -13.92 11.23 -5.33
CA VAL A 157 -15.28 11.73 -5.60
C VAL A 157 -15.95 10.94 -6.73
N THR A 158 -15.23 10.75 -7.85
CA THR A 158 -15.77 10.20 -9.08
C THR A 158 -15.44 8.73 -9.33
N LEU A 159 -14.48 8.18 -8.61
CA LEU A 159 -13.84 6.87 -8.82
C LEU A 159 -13.21 6.71 -10.22
N ARG A 160 -12.87 7.82 -10.87
CA ARG A 160 -12.07 7.79 -12.10
C ARG A 160 -10.67 7.26 -11.79
N PRO A 161 -10.16 6.27 -12.55
CA PRO A 161 -8.77 5.84 -12.42
C PRO A 161 -7.82 7.00 -12.74
N LEU A 162 -6.77 7.14 -11.95
CA LEU A 162 -5.76 8.18 -12.09
C LEU A 162 -4.46 7.59 -12.63
N TRP A 163 -3.73 6.90 -11.79
CA TRP A 163 -2.46 6.27 -12.15
C TRP A 163 -2.39 4.82 -11.64
N ILE A 164 -1.43 4.07 -12.17
CA ILE A 164 -1.15 2.70 -11.76
C ILE A 164 0.36 2.44 -11.69
N TYR A 165 0.82 1.99 -10.54
CA TYR A 165 2.15 1.43 -10.35
C TYR A 165 2.13 -0.07 -10.63
N ARG A 166 3.18 -0.59 -11.27
CA ARG A 166 3.39 -2.03 -11.48
C ARG A 166 4.78 -2.44 -11.05
N ASP A 167 4.85 -3.27 -10.01
CA ASP A 167 6.10 -3.81 -9.51
C ASP A 167 6.70 -4.82 -10.49
N PRO A 168 8.01 -4.70 -10.83
CA PRO A 168 8.64 -5.63 -11.77
C PRO A 168 8.70 -7.08 -11.28
N LEU A 169 8.67 -7.32 -9.96
CA LEU A 169 8.66 -8.66 -9.37
C LEU A 169 7.25 -9.27 -9.26
N LYS A 170 6.20 -8.50 -9.51
CA LYS A 170 4.80 -8.95 -9.61
C LYS A 170 4.26 -9.68 -8.39
N GLY A 171 4.67 -9.27 -7.20
CA GLY A 171 4.25 -9.91 -5.95
C GLY A 171 2.78 -9.69 -5.59
N GLN A 172 2.28 -10.47 -4.64
CA GLN A 172 0.94 -10.30 -4.08
C GLN A 172 0.88 -9.03 -3.22
N PRO A 173 -0.13 -8.16 -3.37
CA PRO A 173 -0.26 -6.89 -2.65
C PRO A 173 -0.96 -7.08 -1.30
N ASN A 174 -0.42 -7.93 -0.45
CA ASN A 174 -1.09 -8.30 0.81
C ASN A 174 -0.69 -7.40 1.99
N CYS A 175 0.22 -6.43 1.79
CA CYS A 175 0.52 -5.42 2.80
C CYS A 175 -0.52 -4.31 2.81
N PRO A 176 -0.91 -3.81 3.98
CA PRO A 176 -1.61 -2.54 4.08
C PRO A 176 -0.84 -1.42 3.37
N ILE A 177 -1.58 -0.55 2.70
CA ILE A 177 -1.04 0.70 2.16
C ILE A 177 -1.09 1.74 3.28
N VAL A 178 0.04 2.34 3.62
CA VAL A 178 0.16 3.40 4.64
C VAL A 178 0.49 4.70 3.95
N TYR A 179 -0.29 5.75 4.25
CA TYR A 179 -0.02 7.10 3.76
C TYR A 179 0.78 7.89 4.81
N HIS A 180 1.75 8.68 4.35
CA HIS A 180 2.45 9.68 5.16
C HIS A 180 3.05 10.75 4.26
N ASP A 181 2.73 12.01 4.54
CA ASP A 181 3.32 13.23 3.95
C ASP A 181 3.49 13.19 2.41
N GLY A 182 2.38 13.00 1.69
CA GLY A 182 2.35 12.98 0.21
C GLY A 182 2.82 11.68 -0.44
N TYR A 183 3.04 10.63 0.35
CA TYR A 183 3.51 9.33 -0.15
C TYR A 183 2.74 8.17 0.46
N ILE A 184 2.61 7.11 -0.32
CA ILE A 184 2.13 5.82 0.18
C ILE A 184 3.25 4.79 0.18
N TYR A 185 3.19 3.92 1.16
CA TYR A 185 4.17 2.86 1.43
C TYR A 185 3.45 1.52 1.49
N THR A 186 3.93 0.53 0.77
CA THR A 186 3.38 -0.82 0.78
C THR A 186 4.40 -1.85 0.33
N GLY A 187 4.14 -3.11 0.59
CA GLY A 187 5.02 -4.21 0.22
C GLY A 187 4.31 -5.33 -0.51
N PHE A 188 5.09 -6.20 -1.13
CA PHE A 188 4.61 -7.34 -1.90
C PHE A 188 5.23 -8.64 -1.39
N TRP A 189 4.61 -9.75 -1.77
CA TRP A 189 5.09 -11.09 -1.44
C TRP A 189 5.01 -12.02 -2.65
N ASN A 190 6.10 -12.72 -2.96
CA ASN A 190 6.20 -13.64 -4.11
C ASN A 190 6.28 -15.11 -3.71
N GLY A 191 6.47 -15.39 -2.43
CA GLY A 191 6.73 -16.71 -1.89
C GLY A 191 7.80 -16.62 -0.81
N GLU A 192 7.90 -17.66 0.01
CA GLU A 192 8.70 -17.64 1.23
C GLU A 192 10.21 -17.48 0.98
N THR A 193 10.69 -17.97 -0.18
CA THR A 193 12.12 -17.95 -0.53
C THR A 193 12.45 -17.02 -1.70
N LEU A 194 11.49 -16.26 -2.20
CA LEU A 194 11.66 -15.36 -3.34
C LEU A 194 11.82 -13.91 -2.89
N ASP A 195 12.44 -13.12 -3.75
CA ASP A 195 12.55 -11.69 -3.51
C ASP A 195 11.22 -10.99 -3.79
N ALA A 196 10.91 -9.99 -2.98
CA ALA A 196 9.80 -9.08 -3.20
C ALA A 196 10.16 -7.67 -2.73
N ASN A 197 9.45 -6.68 -3.26
CA ASN A 197 9.72 -5.26 -3.02
C ASN A 197 8.81 -4.67 -1.95
N TYR A 198 9.36 -3.74 -1.18
CA TYR A 198 8.67 -2.69 -0.46
C TYR A 198 8.88 -1.39 -1.20
N VAL A 199 7.82 -0.59 -1.40
CA VAL A 199 7.85 0.55 -2.30
C VAL A 199 7.31 1.82 -1.63
N CYS A 200 7.84 2.95 -2.08
CA CYS A 200 7.31 4.28 -1.79
C CYS A 200 6.82 4.90 -3.10
N LEU A 201 5.58 5.35 -3.13
CA LEU A 201 4.96 5.98 -4.29
C LEU A 201 4.48 7.38 -3.91
N SER A 202 4.81 8.40 -4.70
CA SER A 202 4.18 9.71 -4.58
C SER A 202 2.68 9.58 -4.88
N VAL A 203 1.83 10.26 -4.11
CA VAL A 203 0.38 10.28 -4.39
C VAL A 203 0.02 11.25 -5.52
N THR A 204 0.98 12.06 -6.01
CA THR A 204 0.77 13.01 -7.11
C THR A 204 0.22 12.33 -8.36
N ASP A 205 -0.74 12.96 -9.00
CA ASP A 205 -1.24 12.61 -10.34
C ASP A 205 -0.50 13.52 -11.33
N GLU A 206 0.54 13.01 -11.97
CA GLU A 206 1.46 13.80 -12.80
C GLU A 206 0.80 14.29 -14.10
N ASP A 207 -0.17 13.53 -14.63
CA ASP A 207 -0.95 13.91 -15.82
C ASP A 207 -2.46 13.72 -15.59
N PRO A 208 -3.15 14.69 -15.00
CA PRO A 208 -4.59 14.60 -14.70
C PRO A 208 -5.48 14.41 -15.93
N THR A 209 -4.94 14.58 -17.14
CA THR A 209 -5.68 14.38 -18.40
C THR A 209 -5.75 12.92 -18.82
N ARG A 210 -4.90 12.06 -18.25
CA ARG A 210 -4.81 10.63 -18.55
C ARG A 210 -5.40 9.79 -17.42
N ALA A 211 -6.02 8.68 -17.80
CA ALA A 211 -6.42 7.64 -16.86
C ALA A 211 -5.39 6.52 -16.90
N ASN A 212 -5.12 5.90 -15.74
CA ASN A 212 -4.17 4.79 -15.62
C ASN A 212 -2.77 5.11 -16.17
N GLU A 213 -2.29 6.34 -15.98
CA GLU A 213 -0.91 6.63 -16.33
C GLU A 213 0.05 5.76 -15.51
N SER A 214 1.20 5.45 -16.11
CA SER A 214 2.20 4.61 -15.46
C SER A 214 2.92 5.39 -14.38
N LYS A 215 2.81 4.92 -13.12
CA LYS A 215 3.50 5.48 -11.95
C LYS A 215 4.84 4.81 -11.73
N LEU A 216 5.84 5.58 -11.38
CA LEU A 216 7.14 5.08 -10.93
C LEU A 216 7.26 5.14 -9.41
N ALA A 217 7.94 4.16 -8.83
CA ALA A 217 8.28 4.23 -7.41
C ALA A 217 9.34 5.31 -7.17
N SER A 218 9.18 6.10 -6.09
CA SER A 218 10.22 7.01 -5.62
C SER A 218 11.45 6.24 -5.16
N TRP A 219 11.22 5.10 -4.54
CA TRP A 219 12.25 4.11 -4.21
C TRP A 219 11.65 2.71 -4.02
N THR A 220 12.50 1.70 -4.10
CA THR A 220 12.19 0.31 -3.78
C THR A 220 13.24 -0.27 -2.85
N TYR A 221 12.81 -1.13 -1.92
CA TYR A 221 13.67 -1.95 -1.08
C TYR A 221 13.31 -3.41 -1.29
N THR A 222 14.28 -4.22 -1.68
CA THR A 222 14.05 -5.65 -1.96
C THR A 222 14.49 -6.51 -0.78
N ALA A 223 13.66 -7.46 -0.37
CA ALA A 223 14.00 -8.46 0.63
C ALA A 223 13.60 -9.86 0.17
N ARG A 224 14.45 -10.84 0.48
CA ARG A 224 14.12 -12.26 0.34
C ARG A 224 13.03 -12.64 1.35
N GLY A 225 12.05 -13.43 0.94
CA GLY A 225 10.84 -13.72 1.72
C GLY A 225 9.78 -12.62 1.62
N GLY A 226 10.20 -11.39 1.33
CA GLY A 226 9.31 -10.26 1.08
C GLY A 226 8.52 -9.80 2.29
N PHE A 227 7.32 -9.26 2.02
CA PHE A 227 6.48 -8.55 2.96
C PHE A 227 5.04 -9.07 2.86
N TYR A 228 4.65 -9.95 3.77
CA TYR A 228 3.34 -10.59 3.75
C TYR A 228 2.50 -10.13 4.95
N TRP A 229 1.44 -9.37 4.71
CA TRP A 229 0.61 -8.70 5.72
C TRP A 229 1.37 -7.74 6.64
N ALA A 230 2.56 -7.37 6.24
CA ALA A 230 3.50 -6.55 7.00
C ALA A 230 3.13 -5.06 6.92
N GLY A 231 2.15 -4.61 7.69
CA GLY A 231 1.82 -3.19 7.80
C GLY A 231 2.94 -2.42 8.48
N ALA A 232 3.45 -1.36 7.83
CA ALA A 232 4.48 -0.52 8.41
C ALA A 232 3.91 0.50 9.40
N TYR A 233 4.76 0.94 10.33
CA TYR A 233 4.65 2.20 11.03
C TYR A 233 5.54 3.22 10.34
N VAL A 234 4.98 4.37 9.94
CA VAL A 234 5.69 5.36 9.12
C VAL A 234 5.71 6.71 9.83
N THR A 235 6.86 7.38 9.78
CA THR A 235 7.10 8.73 10.31
C THR A 235 8.02 9.51 9.37
N ASP A 236 8.22 10.80 9.62
CA ASP A 236 9.21 11.64 8.92
C ASP A 236 10.63 11.05 8.93
N ASN A 237 10.93 10.21 9.91
CA ASN A 237 12.28 9.71 10.16
C ASN A 237 12.47 8.25 9.79
N ALA A 238 11.42 7.44 9.75
CA ALA A 238 11.57 6.00 9.52
C ALA A 238 10.31 5.36 8.94
N VAL A 239 10.52 4.35 8.12
CA VAL A 239 9.54 3.33 7.77
C VAL A 239 9.93 2.07 8.53
N VAL A 240 9.18 1.73 9.57
CA VAL A 240 9.41 0.52 10.38
C VAL A 240 8.54 -0.60 9.84
N VAL A 241 9.15 -1.60 9.21
CA VAL A 241 8.43 -2.66 8.51
C VAL A 241 9.00 -4.05 8.84
N PRO A 242 8.15 -5.03 9.15
CA PRO A 242 8.58 -6.41 9.36
C PRO A 242 8.74 -7.15 8.03
N THR A 243 9.60 -8.19 8.03
CA THR A 243 9.82 -9.07 6.86
C THR A 243 9.50 -10.51 7.21
N ASP A 244 9.33 -11.37 6.16
CA ASP A 244 9.49 -12.80 6.31
C ASP A 244 10.98 -13.15 6.50
N ASP A 245 11.26 -14.37 6.97
CA ASP A 245 12.64 -14.83 7.23
C ASP A 245 13.42 -15.23 5.96
N GLY A 246 12.72 -15.44 4.84
CA GLY A 246 13.30 -15.84 3.56
C GLY A 246 13.64 -17.32 3.45
N GLU A 247 13.20 -18.14 4.39
CA GLU A 247 13.38 -19.59 4.40
C GLU A 247 12.07 -20.31 4.01
N ASN A 248 12.14 -21.59 3.71
CA ASN A 248 10.96 -22.37 3.35
C ASN A 248 10.23 -22.83 4.62
N GLY A 249 9.02 -22.33 4.81
CA GLY A 249 8.19 -22.59 6.00
C GLY A 249 8.13 -21.39 6.96
N TYR A 250 7.06 -21.31 7.74
CA TYR A 250 6.69 -20.10 8.49
C TYR A 250 7.44 -19.91 9.82
N ILE A 251 8.22 -20.92 10.27
CA ILE A 251 8.82 -20.94 11.61
C ILE A 251 10.26 -21.50 11.55
N THR A 252 10.93 -21.37 10.42
CA THR A 252 12.22 -22.03 10.17
C THR A 252 13.41 -21.09 10.32
N GLY A 253 13.27 -19.83 9.97
CA GLY A 253 14.32 -18.83 10.04
C GLY A 253 14.00 -17.68 10.97
N TYR A 254 14.87 -16.68 10.97
CA TYR A 254 14.81 -15.51 11.86
C TYR A 254 14.48 -14.27 11.05
N ALA A 255 13.24 -13.85 11.12
CA ALA A 255 12.75 -12.64 10.47
C ALA A 255 13.36 -11.36 11.07
N ARG A 256 13.22 -10.25 10.34
CA ARG A 256 13.77 -8.96 10.75
C ARG A 256 12.71 -7.89 10.80
N LEU A 257 12.84 -6.99 11.77
CA LEU A 257 12.20 -5.69 11.74
C LEU A 257 13.20 -4.70 11.13
N LEU A 258 12.80 -4.01 10.07
CA LEU A 258 13.63 -3.05 9.35
C LEU A 258 13.25 -1.63 9.70
N SER A 259 14.22 -0.73 9.74
CA SER A 259 14.03 0.72 9.74
C SER A 259 14.64 1.28 8.45
N LEU A 260 13.77 1.73 7.54
CA LEU A 260 14.18 2.32 6.27
C LEU A 260 14.07 3.84 6.33
N ASP A 261 14.93 4.52 5.58
CA ASP A 261 14.80 5.96 5.33
C ASP A 261 13.56 6.25 4.49
N PRO A 262 12.60 7.07 4.93
CA PRO A 262 11.36 7.28 4.20
C PRO A 262 11.53 7.97 2.84
N LYS A 263 12.63 8.72 2.63
CA LYS A 263 12.90 9.47 1.40
C LYS A 263 13.73 8.70 0.37
N THR A 264 14.55 7.76 0.83
CA THR A 264 15.51 7.06 -0.03
C THR A 264 15.32 5.55 -0.06
N GLY A 265 14.58 4.98 0.88
CA GLY A 265 14.43 3.53 1.05
C GLY A 265 15.68 2.83 1.59
N PHE A 266 16.76 3.56 1.89
CA PHE A 266 17.97 2.95 2.43
C PHE A 266 17.73 2.36 3.82
N LEU A 267 18.27 1.16 4.02
CA LEU A 267 18.25 0.52 5.34
C LEU A 267 19.10 1.34 6.31
N ARG A 268 18.46 1.89 7.33
CA ARG A 268 19.12 2.61 8.43
C ARG A 268 19.54 1.66 9.54
N ASP A 269 18.64 0.73 9.88
CA ASP A 269 18.86 -0.24 10.93
C ASP A 269 17.97 -1.47 10.76
N SER A 270 18.33 -2.58 11.41
CA SER A 270 17.47 -3.77 11.46
C SER A 270 17.70 -4.58 12.72
N VAL A 271 16.63 -5.13 13.25
CA VAL A 271 16.67 -6.05 14.39
C VAL A 271 16.25 -7.44 13.92
N THR A 272 17.15 -8.42 14.06
CA THR A 272 16.82 -9.83 13.85
C THR A 272 16.07 -10.35 15.08
N MET A 273 14.94 -11.00 14.87
CA MET A 273 14.16 -11.57 15.97
C MET A 273 14.92 -12.69 16.68
N PRO A 274 14.82 -12.78 18.02
CA PRO A 274 15.55 -13.79 18.80
C PRO A 274 14.97 -15.20 18.65
N TYR A 275 13.79 -15.34 18.06
CA TYR A 275 13.08 -16.61 17.86
C TYR A 275 12.66 -16.79 16.41
N PRO A 276 12.63 -18.04 15.89
CA PRO A 276 12.22 -18.31 14.51
C PRO A 276 10.77 -17.92 14.26
N GLY A 277 10.48 -17.51 13.04
CA GLY A 277 9.13 -17.27 12.53
C GLY A 277 8.98 -15.95 11.79
N ASP A 278 8.25 -16.00 10.69
CA ASP A 278 7.91 -14.84 9.87
C ASP A 278 7.17 -13.77 10.66
N LEU A 279 7.46 -12.51 10.35
CA LEU A 279 6.73 -11.36 10.90
C LEU A 279 5.62 -10.94 9.93
N ARG A 280 4.42 -11.48 10.14
CA ARG A 280 3.25 -11.28 9.28
C ARG A 280 2.13 -10.51 9.99
N SER A 281 2.49 -9.53 10.78
CA SER A 281 1.54 -8.61 11.41
C SER A 281 1.91 -7.16 11.11
N ALA A 282 0.92 -6.27 11.14
CA ALA A 282 1.22 -4.85 11.12
C ALA A 282 1.95 -4.44 12.42
N VAL A 283 2.85 -3.47 12.30
CA VAL A 283 3.47 -2.80 13.45
C VAL A 283 2.47 -1.79 13.99
N THR A 284 2.04 -1.98 15.23
CA THR A 284 1.23 -0.99 15.96
C THR A 284 2.16 -0.17 16.83
N TYR A 285 2.02 1.15 16.81
CA TYR A 285 2.80 2.05 17.65
C TYR A 285 1.91 2.71 18.71
N ASP A 286 2.40 2.71 19.95
CA ASP A 286 1.80 3.46 21.04
C ASP A 286 2.83 3.79 22.11
N GLY A 287 2.80 5.01 22.64
CA GLY A 287 3.58 5.45 23.79
C GLY A 287 5.10 5.25 23.67
N GLY A 288 5.68 5.32 22.47
CA GLY A 288 7.12 5.13 22.23
C GLY A 288 7.53 3.68 21.94
N THR A 289 6.57 2.76 21.85
CA THR A 289 6.84 1.34 21.65
C THR A 289 6.11 0.80 20.42
N CYS A 290 6.81 -0.01 19.63
CA CYS A 290 6.24 -0.77 18.51
C CYS A 290 5.84 -2.17 18.98
N TYR A 291 4.61 -2.58 18.65
CA TYR A 291 4.05 -3.89 18.99
C TYR A 291 3.75 -4.68 17.73
N PHE A 292 4.18 -5.95 17.70
CA PHE A 292 3.95 -6.86 16.59
C PHE A 292 4.06 -8.31 17.00
N THR A 293 3.68 -9.24 16.11
CA THR A 293 3.68 -10.69 16.38
C THR A 293 4.40 -11.46 15.29
N SER A 294 4.81 -12.70 15.61
CA SER A 294 5.39 -13.62 14.64
C SER A 294 4.58 -14.91 14.49
N LYS A 295 4.83 -15.61 13.38
CA LYS A 295 4.32 -16.98 13.14
C LYS A 295 4.85 -18.00 14.14
N GLY A 296 5.97 -17.74 14.78
CA GLY A 296 6.49 -18.54 15.89
C GLY A 296 5.69 -18.42 17.19
N GLY A 297 4.62 -17.61 17.21
CA GLY A 297 3.74 -17.43 18.36
C GLY A 297 4.26 -16.44 19.40
N TYR A 298 5.22 -15.60 19.02
CA TYR A 298 5.77 -14.57 19.90
C TYR A 298 5.08 -13.22 19.68
N PHE A 299 4.90 -12.51 20.79
CA PHE A 299 4.51 -11.10 20.82
C PHE A 299 5.75 -10.29 21.21
N TYR A 300 6.02 -9.22 20.47
CA TYR A 300 7.19 -8.36 20.64
C TYR A 300 6.79 -6.92 20.98
N ALA A 301 7.60 -6.27 21.78
CA ALA A 301 7.54 -4.86 22.11
C ALA A 301 8.95 -4.25 22.15
#